data_5930585ccbd461f02fcf97ed7e845574
#
_entry.id   5930585ccbd461f02fcf97ed7e845574
#
_cell.length_a   1.000
_cell.length_b   1.000
_cell.length_c   1.000
_cell.angle_alpha   90.00
_cell.angle_beta   90.00
_cell.angle_gamma   90.00
#
_symmetry.space_group_name_H-M   'P 1'
#
loop_
_entity.id
_entity.type
_entity.pdbx_description
1 polymer ?
#
loop_
_entity_poly.entity_id
_entity_poly.type
_entity_poly.pdbx_seq_one_letter_code
_entity_poly.pdbx_strand_id
1 'polypeptide(L)'
;MRYWLLKSEPDVWSVDQQIKAGSKGANWDGVRNYQAANNLKSMKRGDLCFFYHSNIGKEIVGIVEVIKTAFIDPTDKKKKFVAVKV
;
A
#
# COMPACT_ATOMS: atom_id res chain seq x y z
N MET A 1 -4.43 8.05 -15.19
CA MET A 1 -4.07 6.86 -14.37
C MET A 1 -2.56 6.79 -14.21
N ARG A 2 -2.08 6.55 -13.01
CA ARG A 2 -0.65 6.43 -12.72
C ARG A 2 -0.36 5.06 -12.13
N TYR A 3 0.90 4.66 -12.24
CA TYR A 3 1.37 3.38 -11.69
C TYR A 3 2.35 3.66 -10.57
N TRP A 4 2.26 2.87 -9.52
CA TRP A 4 3.08 3.00 -8.32
C TRP A 4 3.67 1.65 -7.93
N LEU A 5 4.67 1.66 -7.08
CA LEU A 5 5.26 0.44 -6.52
C LEU A 5 5.02 0.44 -5.01
N LEU A 6 4.35 -0.61 -4.53
CA LEU A 6 4.14 -0.82 -3.10
C LEU A 6 4.95 -2.03 -2.66
N LYS A 7 5.85 -1.83 -1.72
CA LYS A 7 6.72 -2.88 -1.20
C LYS A 7 6.18 -3.41 0.12
N SER A 8 6.10 -4.72 0.25
CA SER A 8 5.66 -5.38 1.47
C SER A 8 6.50 -6.62 1.76
N GLU A 9 6.76 -6.85 3.03
CA GLU A 9 7.38 -8.09 3.48
C GLU A 9 6.31 -9.18 3.53
N PRO A 10 6.54 -10.35 2.86
CA PRO A 10 5.49 -11.38 2.76
C PRO A 10 5.02 -11.93 4.11
N ASP A 11 5.88 -11.93 5.11
CA ASP A 11 5.52 -12.39 6.47
C ASP A 11 4.77 -11.34 7.27
N VAL A 12 4.71 -10.10 6.79
CA VAL A 12 3.89 -9.04 7.39
C VAL A 12 2.58 -8.90 6.63
N TRP A 13 2.63 -8.73 5.32
CA TRP A 13 1.44 -8.63 4.47
C TRP A 13 1.75 -9.20 3.09
N SER A 14 1.24 -10.40 2.81
CA SER A 14 1.47 -11.08 1.54
C SER A 14 0.39 -10.74 0.51
N VAL A 15 0.68 -11.05 -0.76
CA VAL A 15 -0.30 -10.90 -1.83
C VAL A 15 -1.51 -11.80 -1.58
N ASP A 16 -1.32 -12.97 -0.98
CA ASP A 16 -2.43 -13.87 -0.65
C ASP A 16 -3.37 -13.24 0.38
N GLN A 17 -2.83 -12.56 1.39
CA GLN A 17 -3.63 -11.82 2.36
C GLN A 17 -4.39 -10.68 1.68
N GLN A 18 -3.76 -10.00 0.73
CA GLN A 18 -4.40 -8.93 -0.04
C GLN A 18 -5.55 -9.47 -0.87
N ILE A 19 -5.36 -10.62 -1.52
CA ILE A 19 -6.42 -11.26 -2.31
C ILE A 19 -7.61 -11.63 -1.42
N LYS A 20 -7.34 -12.15 -0.23
CA LYS A 20 -8.41 -12.50 0.72
C LYS A 20 -9.21 -11.29 1.21
N ALA A 21 -8.60 -10.11 1.22
CA ALA A 21 -9.31 -8.88 1.58
C ALA A 21 -10.39 -8.52 0.56
N GLY A 22 -10.23 -8.97 -0.69
CA GLY A 22 -11.24 -8.83 -1.74
C GLY A 22 -11.52 -7.39 -2.10
N SER A 23 -12.73 -7.12 -2.54
CA SER A 23 -13.16 -5.78 -2.99
C SER A 23 -13.25 -4.76 -1.86
N LYS A 24 -13.33 -5.20 -0.61
CA LYS A 24 -13.28 -4.29 0.54
C LYS A 24 -11.93 -3.61 0.68
N GLY A 25 -10.88 -4.25 0.14
CA GLY A 25 -9.52 -3.75 0.20
C GLY A 25 -8.90 -3.83 1.58
N ALA A 26 -7.71 -3.31 1.69
CA ALA A 26 -6.97 -3.27 2.93
C ALA A 26 -6.24 -1.94 3.06
N ASN A 27 -6.10 -1.46 4.29
CA ASN A 27 -5.33 -0.25 4.56
C ASN A 27 -3.85 -0.54 4.33
N TRP A 28 -3.21 0.27 3.49
CA TRP A 28 -1.77 0.22 3.30
C TRP A 28 -1.15 1.20 4.29
N ASP A 29 -0.92 0.70 5.48
CA ASP A 29 -0.45 1.49 6.62
C ASP A 29 0.99 1.11 6.99
N GLY A 30 1.49 1.69 8.05
CA GLY A 30 2.82 1.39 8.55
C GLY A 30 3.96 2.04 7.77
N VAL A 31 3.65 2.87 6.77
CA VAL A 31 4.67 3.58 6.00
C VAL A 31 5.27 4.70 6.86
N ARG A 32 6.59 4.64 7.08
CA ARG A 32 7.30 5.60 7.94
C ARG A 32 8.43 6.33 7.23
N ASN A 33 8.55 6.16 5.92
CA ASN A 33 9.51 6.86 5.09
C ASN A 33 8.81 8.06 4.45
N TYR A 34 9.38 9.26 4.57
CA TYR A 34 8.74 10.48 4.07
C TYR A 34 8.54 10.49 2.56
N GLN A 35 9.50 9.96 1.81
CA GLN A 35 9.37 9.89 0.35
C GLN A 35 8.22 8.96 -0.04
N ALA A 36 8.13 7.80 0.59
CA ALA A 36 7.04 6.85 0.35
C ALA A 36 5.70 7.46 0.77
N ALA A 37 5.65 8.17 1.91
CA ALA A 37 4.44 8.84 2.35
C ALA A 37 4.00 9.92 1.35
N ASN A 38 4.94 10.67 0.78
CA ASN A 38 4.61 11.65 -0.25
C ASN A 38 4.02 10.98 -1.50
N ASN A 39 4.52 9.80 -1.87
CA ASN A 39 3.96 9.03 -2.97
C ASN A 39 2.51 8.61 -2.67
N LEU A 40 2.25 8.14 -1.44
CA LEU A 40 0.88 7.80 -1.02
C LEU A 40 -0.05 9.01 -1.14
N LYS A 41 0.41 10.19 -0.74
CA LYS A 41 -0.39 11.42 -0.83
C LYS A 41 -0.72 11.79 -2.27
N SER A 42 0.12 11.41 -3.21
CA SER A 42 -0.06 11.70 -4.63
C SER A 42 -0.94 10.69 -5.36
N MET A 43 -1.22 9.55 -4.74
CA MET A 43 -2.04 8.51 -5.34
C MET A 43 -3.49 8.97 -5.46
N LYS A 44 -4.11 8.57 -6.57
CA LYS A 44 -5.51 8.87 -6.84
C LYS A 44 -6.30 7.58 -6.93
N ARG A 45 -7.58 7.67 -6.61
CA ARG A 45 -8.50 6.54 -6.74
C ARG A 45 -8.48 6.03 -8.18
N GLY A 46 -8.33 4.72 -8.35
CA GLY A 46 -8.21 4.09 -9.66
C GLY A 46 -6.77 3.89 -10.13
N ASP A 47 -5.77 4.52 -9.48
CA ASP A 47 -4.38 4.26 -9.78
C ASP A 47 -4.02 2.81 -9.47
N LEU A 48 -3.10 2.25 -10.25
CA LEU A 48 -2.66 0.87 -10.08
C LEU A 48 -1.30 0.83 -9.40
N CYS A 49 -1.11 -0.14 -8.52
CA CYS A 49 0.13 -0.34 -7.80
C CYS A 49 0.66 -1.74 -8.04
N PHE A 50 1.93 -1.84 -8.37
CA PHE A 50 2.62 -3.12 -8.41
C PHE A 50 2.90 -3.56 -6.97
N PHE A 51 2.45 -4.74 -6.63
CA PHE A 51 2.65 -5.32 -5.30
C PHE A 51 3.96 -6.09 -5.31
N TYR A 52 4.97 -5.58 -4.62
CA TYR A 52 6.31 -6.12 -4.60
C TYR A 52 6.59 -6.80 -3.25
N HIS A 53 6.95 -8.09 -3.29
CA HIS A 53 7.45 -8.78 -2.11
C HIS A 53 8.93 -8.44 -1.90
N SER A 54 9.25 -7.79 -0.79
CA SER A 54 10.61 -7.52 -0.37
C SER A 54 11.11 -8.62 0.55
N ASN A 55 12.41 -8.72 0.75
CA ASN A 55 13.12 -9.70 1.58
C ASN A 55 13.12 -11.12 1.00
N ILE A 56 11.95 -11.74 0.83
CA ILE A 56 11.83 -13.11 0.34
C ILE A 56 11.19 -13.07 -1.04
N GLY A 57 11.88 -13.64 -2.03
CA GLY A 57 11.40 -13.69 -3.41
C GLY A 57 11.65 -12.42 -4.22
N LYS A 58 11.73 -11.27 -3.62
CA LYS A 58 12.07 -9.96 -4.23
C LYS A 58 11.52 -9.80 -5.64
N GLU A 59 10.19 -9.87 -5.78
CA GLU A 59 9.55 -9.81 -7.09
C GLU A 59 8.18 -9.15 -7.01
N ILE A 60 7.70 -8.65 -8.15
CA ILE A 60 6.33 -8.18 -8.28
C ILE A 60 5.42 -9.39 -8.37
N VAL A 61 4.47 -9.51 -7.44
CA VAL A 61 3.60 -10.67 -7.33
C VAL A 61 2.15 -10.37 -7.66
N GLY A 62 1.81 -9.12 -7.90
CA GLY A 62 0.44 -8.76 -8.24
C GLY A 62 0.29 -7.27 -8.52
N ILE A 63 -0.95 -6.89 -8.83
CA ILE A 63 -1.34 -5.51 -9.06
C ILE A 63 -2.56 -5.23 -8.20
N VAL A 64 -2.54 -4.10 -7.50
CA VAL A 64 -3.67 -3.65 -6.68
C VAL A 64 -4.12 -2.27 -7.15
N GLU A 65 -5.36 -1.92 -6.83
CA GLU A 65 -5.95 -0.64 -7.21
C GLU A 65 -6.18 0.22 -5.98
N VAL A 66 -5.86 1.51 -6.07
CA VAL A 66 -6.15 2.47 -5.00
C VAL A 66 -7.67 2.71 -4.98
N ILE A 67 -8.31 2.36 -3.87
CA ILE A 67 -9.75 2.54 -3.69
C ILE A 67 -10.10 3.65 -2.71
N LYS A 68 -9.14 4.12 -1.93
CA LYS A 68 -9.31 5.29 -1.07
C LYS A 68 -7.99 6.05 -1.02
N THR A 69 -8.06 7.35 -1.26
CA THR A 69 -6.89 8.24 -1.24
C THR A 69 -6.37 8.45 0.18
N ALA A 70 -5.23 9.11 0.30
CA ALA A 70 -4.50 9.25 1.56
C ALA A 70 -5.38 9.77 2.70
N PHE A 71 -5.26 9.10 3.83
CA PHE A 71 -5.89 9.49 5.10
C PHE A 71 -4.86 9.27 6.20
N ILE A 72 -5.12 9.83 7.38
CA ILE A 72 -4.20 9.66 8.51
C ILE A 72 -4.07 8.18 8.85
N ASP A 73 -2.83 7.69 8.91
CA ASP A 73 -2.54 6.29 9.21
C ASP A 73 -3.03 5.98 10.64
N PRO A 74 -3.99 5.06 10.78
CA PRO A 74 -4.53 4.73 12.11
C PRO A 74 -3.50 4.08 13.04
N THR A 75 -2.39 3.57 12.49
CA THR A 75 -1.31 2.98 13.29
C THR A 75 -0.29 4.01 13.75
N ASP A 76 -0.36 5.24 13.25
CA ASP A 76 0.57 6.30 13.64
C ASP A 76 -0.04 7.18 14.73
N LYS A 77 0.39 6.98 15.96
CA LYS A 77 -0.11 7.72 17.12
C LYS A 77 0.20 9.21 17.03
N LYS A 78 1.28 9.59 16.35
CA LYS A 78 1.69 10.99 16.18
C LYS A 78 0.96 11.69 15.04
N LYS A 79 0.20 10.96 14.24
CA LYS A 79 -0.59 11.46 13.11
C LYS A 79 0.23 12.21 12.06
N LYS A 80 1.48 11.78 11.85
CA LYS A 80 2.39 12.40 10.89
C LYS A 80 2.35 11.71 9.51
N PHE A 81 2.01 10.43 9.47
CA PHE A 81 2.05 9.63 8.26
C PHE A 81 0.64 9.29 7.79
N VAL A 82 0.56 8.94 6.53
CA VAL A 82 -0.73 8.63 5.89
C VAL A 82 -0.75 7.19 5.40
N ALA A 83 -1.96 6.70 5.15
CA ALA A 83 -2.22 5.41 4.54
C ALA A 83 -3.14 5.61 3.34
N VAL A 84 -3.16 4.63 2.46
CA VAL A 84 -4.18 4.52 1.41
C VAL A 84 -4.87 3.18 1.58
N LYS A 85 -6.00 3.00 0.91
CA LYS A 85 -6.67 1.69 0.84
C LYS A 85 -6.54 1.13 -0.57
N VAL A 86 -6.13 -0.11 -0.67
CA VAL A 86 -5.94 -0.81 -1.95
C VAL A 86 -6.69 -2.12 -1.99
#